data_040dc77c8fdb754c8441233ea3b02f68
#
_entry.id   040dc77c8fdb754c8441233ea3b02f68
#
_cell.length_a   1.000
_cell.length_b   1.000
_cell.length_c   1.000
_cell.angle_alpha   90.00
_cell.angle_beta   90.00
_cell.angle_gamma   90.00
#
_symmetry.space_group_name_H-M   'P 1'
#
loop_
_entity.id
_entity.type
_entity.pdbx_description
1 polymer ?
#
loop_
_entity_poly.entity_id
_entity_poly.type
_entity_poly.pdbx_seq_one_letter_code
_entity_poly.pdbx_strand_id
1 'polypeptide(L)'
;MQNMRKWIALFLTMLLPVLPAAAEEKSTMLTGKTATEIVEMMGFGWNLGNTLDATGGNTADVTAQEQSWGNAKITPELMVRVKEAGFDTIRIPVTWYRYTSDDGTYTIREDFLQHVREVVEWAREADLFVILNMHHEAWINEPNFAADAEKIGEQLTAMWRQIADTFADFDQHVIFEGMNEPRAQGTNYEWSGNAACYAAVNYLNQVFVNTIRKDAKGCNAERCLMIPGY
;
A
#
# COMPACT_ATOMS: atom_id res chain seq x y z
N MET A 1 44.32 -65.72 34.31
CA MET A 1 43.99 -65.65 32.87
C MET A 1 42.72 -64.82 32.74
N GLN A 2 42.89 -63.54 32.45
CA GLN A 2 41.79 -62.55 32.35
C GLN A 2 41.44 -62.35 30.89
N ASN A 3 40.20 -62.64 30.49
CA ASN A 3 39.64 -62.37 29.19
C ASN A 3 39.20 -60.90 29.09
N MET A 4 39.91 -60.11 28.30
CA MET A 4 39.57 -58.73 27.99
C MET A 4 38.63 -58.74 26.77
N ARG A 5 37.32 -58.47 26.98
CA ARG A 5 36.35 -58.29 25.90
C ARG A 5 36.53 -56.87 25.34
N LYS A 6 36.95 -56.74 24.07
CA LYS A 6 37.00 -55.51 23.31
C LYS A 6 35.61 -55.16 22.81
N TRP A 7 35.05 -54.04 23.27
CA TRP A 7 33.84 -53.44 22.72
C TRP A 7 34.26 -52.58 21.53
N ILE A 8 33.80 -52.94 20.32
CA ILE A 8 33.89 -52.10 19.13
C ILE A 8 32.62 -51.29 19.10
N ALA A 9 32.73 -49.94 19.33
CA ALA A 9 31.64 -49.00 19.12
C ALA A 9 31.59 -48.66 17.63
N LEU A 10 30.51 -49.07 16.99
CA LEU A 10 30.22 -48.72 15.59
C LEU A 10 29.55 -47.34 15.59
N PHE A 11 30.30 -46.30 15.19
CA PHE A 11 29.68 -44.98 14.92
C PHE A 11 29.01 -45.02 13.57
N LEU A 12 27.65 -45.08 13.59
CA LEU A 12 26.84 -44.91 12.40
C LEU A 12 26.64 -43.41 12.16
N THR A 13 27.48 -42.80 11.31
CA THR A 13 27.29 -41.45 10.81
C THR A 13 26.10 -41.43 9.85
N MET A 14 24.94 -41.00 10.34
CA MET A 14 23.82 -40.63 9.47
C MET A 14 24.20 -39.38 8.65
N LEU A 15 24.53 -39.56 7.40
CA LEU A 15 24.53 -38.49 6.40
C LEU A 15 23.06 -38.14 6.15
N LEU A 16 22.58 -37.04 6.77
CA LEU A 16 21.35 -36.40 6.34
C LEU A 16 21.59 -35.81 4.95
N PRO A 17 20.73 -36.07 3.96
CA PRO A 17 20.85 -35.40 2.67
C PRO A 17 20.55 -33.91 2.93
N VAL A 18 21.53 -33.05 2.61
CA VAL A 18 21.30 -31.61 2.47
C VAL A 18 20.43 -31.46 1.23
N LEU A 19 19.13 -31.28 1.44
CA LEU A 19 18.24 -30.84 0.36
C LEU A 19 18.78 -29.49 -0.13
N PRO A 20 18.98 -29.31 -1.45
CA PRO A 20 19.31 -28.01 -1.97
C PRO A 20 18.18 -27.07 -1.55
N ALA A 21 18.53 -25.90 -0.97
CA ALA A 21 17.60 -24.83 -0.76
C ALA A 21 16.89 -24.60 -2.09
N ALA A 22 15.56 -24.68 -2.10
CA ALA A 22 14.78 -24.29 -3.26
C ALA A 22 15.25 -22.90 -3.64
N ALA A 23 15.74 -22.73 -4.87
CA ALA A 23 16.01 -21.41 -5.41
C ALA A 23 14.67 -20.67 -5.32
N GLU A 24 14.64 -19.54 -4.61
CA GLU A 24 13.49 -18.63 -4.63
C GLU A 24 13.22 -18.34 -6.11
N GLU A 25 12.12 -18.89 -6.65
CA GLU A 25 11.60 -18.43 -7.93
C GLU A 25 11.26 -16.96 -7.72
N LYS A 26 12.08 -16.08 -8.32
CA LYS A 26 11.71 -14.67 -8.42
C LYS A 26 10.31 -14.64 -9.01
N SER A 27 9.35 -14.10 -8.24
CA SER A 27 7.97 -13.89 -8.66
C SER A 27 8.00 -13.31 -10.08
N THR A 28 7.44 -14.04 -11.03
CA THR A 28 7.34 -13.57 -12.42
C THR A 28 6.46 -12.32 -12.42
N MET A 29 6.88 -11.26 -13.14
CA MET A 29 6.11 -10.03 -13.25
C MET A 29 4.65 -10.33 -13.65
N LEU A 30 3.71 -9.87 -12.84
CA LEU A 30 2.28 -10.04 -13.09
C LEU A 30 1.78 -8.89 -13.97
N THR A 31 1.44 -9.21 -15.23
CA THR A 31 0.95 -8.25 -16.23
C THR A 31 -0.19 -8.85 -17.05
N GLY A 32 -0.98 -8.00 -17.70
CA GLY A 32 -2.04 -8.45 -18.63
C GLY A 32 -3.24 -9.11 -17.94
N LYS A 33 -3.39 -8.93 -16.63
CA LYS A 33 -4.54 -9.46 -15.88
C LYS A 33 -5.68 -8.46 -15.83
N THR A 34 -6.91 -8.98 -15.93
CA THR A 34 -8.13 -8.20 -15.67
C THR A 34 -8.29 -7.92 -14.18
N ALA A 35 -9.08 -6.89 -13.81
CA ALA A 35 -9.37 -6.61 -12.41
C ALA A 35 -10.02 -7.80 -11.69
N THR A 36 -10.87 -8.57 -12.37
CA THR A 36 -11.49 -9.78 -11.79
C THR A 36 -10.43 -10.84 -11.46
N GLU A 37 -9.51 -11.13 -12.38
CA GLU A 37 -8.41 -12.07 -12.12
C GLU A 37 -7.51 -11.60 -10.96
N ILE A 38 -7.21 -10.31 -10.88
CA ILE A 38 -6.43 -9.74 -9.76
C ILE A 38 -7.18 -9.97 -8.44
N VAL A 39 -8.48 -9.64 -8.36
CA VAL A 39 -9.27 -9.82 -7.14
C VAL A 39 -9.33 -11.29 -6.71
N GLU A 40 -9.45 -12.22 -7.64
CA GLU A 40 -9.41 -13.67 -7.36
C GLU A 40 -8.08 -14.13 -6.76
N MET A 41 -6.96 -13.48 -7.15
CA MET A 41 -5.62 -13.78 -6.65
C MET A 41 -5.30 -13.13 -5.30
N MET A 42 -5.97 -12.04 -4.94
CA MET A 42 -5.68 -11.25 -3.74
C MET A 42 -5.96 -11.96 -2.41
N GLY A 43 -6.74 -13.04 -2.41
CA GLY A 43 -7.01 -13.87 -1.23
C GLY A 43 -7.50 -13.08 -0.02
N PHE A 44 -6.95 -13.38 1.17
CA PHE A 44 -7.27 -12.67 2.41
C PHE A 44 -6.35 -11.46 2.62
N GLY A 45 -6.95 -10.32 2.98
CA GLY A 45 -6.22 -9.07 3.21
C GLY A 45 -6.09 -8.69 4.69
N TRP A 46 -5.00 -7.99 5.01
CA TRP A 46 -4.77 -7.31 6.28
C TRP A 46 -4.51 -5.83 6.06
N ASN A 47 -4.97 -4.96 6.98
CA ASN A 47 -4.79 -3.51 6.86
C ASN A 47 -3.71 -3.02 7.82
N LEU A 48 -2.64 -2.43 7.28
CA LEU A 48 -1.54 -1.80 8.02
C LEU A 48 -1.97 -0.40 8.53
N GLY A 49 -3.08 -0.35 9.27
CA GLY A 49 -3.65 0.90 9.76
C GLY A 49 -2.95 1.48 10.98
N ASN A 50 -3.20 2.78 11.23
CA ASN A 50 -2.63 3.57 12.32
C ASN A 50 -1.10 3.68 12.27
N THR A 51 -0.52 3.65 11.08
CA THR A 51 0.92 3.77 10.81
C THR A 51 1.18 4.95 9.85
N LEU A 52 1.35 4.69 8.56
CA LEU A 52 1.55 5.75 7.56
C LEU A 52 0.29 6.62 7.34
N ASP A 53 -0.87 6.17 7.77
CA ASP A 53 -2.12 6.94 7.78
C ASP A 53 -2.28 7.84 9.02
N ALA A 54 -1.48 7.64 10.07
CA ALA A 54 -1.55 8.44 11.28
C ALA A 54 -1.20 9.91 11.01
N THR A 55 -1.89 10.84 11.66
CA THR A 55 -1.73 12.29 11.42
C THR A 55 -0.86 13.00 12.47
N GLY A 56 -0.22 12.25 13.36
CA GLY A 56 0.70 12.74 14.39
C GLY A 56 2.16 12.75 13.96
N GLY A 57 3.05 12.92 14.93
CA GLY A 57 4.50 12.84 14.72
C GLY A 57 5.14 14.13 14.18
N ASN A 58 6.45 14.16 14.22
CA ASN A 58 7.25 15.25 13.68
C ASN A 58 7.60 14.96 12.22
N THR A 59 7.14 15.79 11.30
CA THR A 59 7.38 15.62 9.85
C THR A 59 8.85 15.77 9.42
N ALA A 60 9.75 16.22 10.32
CA ALA A 60 11.18 16.19 10.04
C ALA A 60 11.74 14.74 10.01
N ASP A 61 11.06 13.80 10.66
CA ASP A 61 11.36 12.36 10.59
C ASP A 61 10.18 11.65 9.90
N VAL A 62 10.41 11.13 8.72
CA VAL A 62 9.38 10.46 7.90
C VAL A 62 8.80 9.20 8.56
N THR A 63 9.51 8.63 9.54
CA THR A 63 9.05 7.44 10.27
C THR A 63 8.28 7.78 11.56
N ALA A 64 8.31 9.03 12.01
CA ALA A 64 7.65 9.44 13.27
C ALA A 64 6.11 9.34 13.20
N GLN A 65 5.53 9.41 12.01
CA GLN A 65 4.10 9.25 11.78
C GLN A 65 3.63 7.85 12.19
N GLU A 66 4.39 6.81 11.87
CA GLU A 66 4.03 5.40 12.10
C GLU A 66 3.73 5.09 13.57
N GLN A 67 4.38 5.78 14.49
CA GLN A 67 4.27 5.54 15.93
C GLN A 67 3.33 6.52 16.64
N SER A 68 2.85 7.53 15.94
CA SER A 68 2.12 8.64 16.57
C SER A 68 0.75 8.24 17.15
N TRP A 69 0.18 7.15 16.67
CA TRP A 69 -1.06 6.57 17.20
C TRP A 69 -0.85 5.27 17.98
N GLY A 70 0.39 5.02 18.45
CA GLY A 70 0.72 3.96 19.38
C GLY A 70 1.15 2.64 18.75
N ASN A 71 1.27 2.56 17.43
CA ASN A 71 1.81 1.39 16.76
C ASN A 71 3.34 1.35 16.82
N ALA A 72 3.88 0.16 16.59
CA ALA A 72 5.32 -0.02 16.39
C ALA A 72 5.72 0.50 14.99
N LYS A 73 7.00 0.82 14.83
CA LYS A 73 7.59 1.14 13.53
C LYS A 73 7.44 -0.05 12.57
N ILE A 74 7.15 0.25 11.30
CA ILE A 74 7.05 -0.76 10.25
C ILE A 74 8.44 -1.35 9.97
N THR A 75 8.50 -2.67 9.78
CA THR A 75 9.75 -3.38 9.46
C THR A 75 9.50 -4.45 8.38
N PRO A 76 10.56 -4.88 7.66
CA PRO A 76 10.45 -6.00 6.72
C PRO A 76 9.92 -7.29 7.38
N GLU A 77 10.32 -7.57 8.62
CA GLU A 77 9.88 -8.75 9.36
C GLU A 77 8.39 -8.74 9.63
N LEU A 78 7.75 -7.55 9.75
CA LEU A 78 6.30 -7.46 9.88
C LEU A 78 5.61 -8.00 8.63
N MET A 79 6.11 -7.66 7.42
CA MET A 79 5.54 -8.14 6.15
C MET A 79 5.63 -9.66 6.04
N VAL A 80 6.79 -10.23 6.42
CA VAL A 80 6.96 -11.69 6.47
C VAL A 80 5.96 -12.33 7.43
N ARG A 81 5.76 -11.76 8.63
CA ARG A 81 4.78 -12.29 9.60
C ARG A 81 3.34 -12.19 9.12
N VAL A 82 2.98 -11.15 8.38
CA VAL A 82 1.66 -11.01 7.76
C VAL A 82 1.44 -12.15 6.77
N LYS A 83 2.43 -12.43 5.91
CA LYS A 83 2.36 -13.56 4.96
C LYS A 83 2.29 -14.91 5.67
N GLU A 84 3.14 -15.15 6.68
CA GLU A 84 3.15 -16.37 7.49
C GLU A 84 1.82 -16.61 8.24
N ALA A 85 1.11 -15.53 8.59
CA ALA A 85 -0.22 -15.60 9.19
C ALA A 85 -1.32 -16.01 8.20
N GLY A 86 -1.00 -16.16 6.91
CA GLY A 86 -1.91 -16.62 5.86
C GLY A 86 -2.62 -15.51 5.11
N PHE A 87 -2.14 -14.27 5.19
CA PHE A 87 -2.65 -13.18 4.36
C PHE A 87 -1.92 -13.14 3.01
N ASP A 88 -2.65 -12.83 1.95
CA ASP A 88 -2.14 -12.70 0.59
C ASP A 88 -2.05 -11.23 0.15
N THR A 89 -2.78 -10.35 0.81
CA THR A 89 -2.87 -8.91 0.51
C THR A 89 -2.63 -8.08 1.76
N ILE A 90 -1.88 -6.98 1.60
CA ILE A 90 -1.77 -5.93 2.60
C ILE A 90 -2.30 -4.61 2.02
N ARG A 91 -3.20 -3.93 2.75
CA ARG A 91 -3.56 -2.55 2.46
C ARG A 91 -2.66 -1.64 3.28
N ILE A 92 -2.00 -0.71 2.62
CA ILE A 92 -1.08 0.27 3.21
C ILE A 92 -1.74 1.64 3.10
N PRO A 93 -2.51 2.07 4.11
CA PRO A 93 -3.11 3.39 4.13
C PRO A 93 -2.03 4.46 4.38
N VAL A 94 -2.06 5.55 3.60
CA VAL A 94 -1.06 6.62 3.67
C VAL A 94 -1.74 7.99 3.68
N THR A 95 -1.36 8.83 4.65
CA THR A 95 -1.73 10.23 4.71
C THR A 95 -0.59 11.09 4.16
N TRP A 96 -0.77 11.64 2.98
CA TRP A 96 0.27 12.31 2.22
C TRP A 96 0.39 13.80 2.50
N TYR A 97 -0.74 14.50 2.80
CA TYR A 97 -0.80 15.96 2.86
C TYR A 97 0.20 16.59 3.84
N ARG A 98 0.58 15.86 4.89
CA ARG A 98 1.54 16.35 5.89
C ARG A 98 2.97 16.49 5.37
N TYR A 99 3.26 15.83 4.26
CA TYR A 99 4.55 15.83 3.56
C TYR A 99 4.44 16.47 2.18
N THR A 100 3.36 17.21 1.92
CA THR A 100 3.08 17.88 0.66
C THR A 100 3.25 19.39 0.83
N SER A 101 3.82 20.08 -0.18
CA SER A 101 3.93 21.54 -0.17
C SER A 101 2.57 22.23 -0.22
N ASP A 102 2.47 23.40 0.39
CA ASP A 102 1.27 24.26 0.41
C ASP A 102 1.36 25.47 -0.55
N ASP A 103 2.34 25.44 -1.47
CA ASP A 103 2.62 26.51 -2.45
C ASP A 103 1.74 26.43 -3.71
N GLY A 104 0.77 25.52 -3.73
CA GLY A 104 -0.11 25.26 -4.89
C GLY A 104 0.48 24.29 -5.91
N THR A 105 1.72 23.83 -5.77
CA THR A 105 2.29 22.77 -6.61
C THR A 105 1.92 21.37 -6.11
N TYR A 106 1.58 21.26 -4.83
CA TYR A 106 1.27 19.99 -4.16
C TYR A 106 2.40 18.95 -4.28
N THR A 107 3.65 19.44 -4.17
CA THR A 107 4.82 18.58 -4.29
C THR A 107 4.99 17.74 -3.03
N ILE A 108 4.95 16.42 -3.17
CA ILE A 108 5.20 15.48 -2.07
C ILE A 108 6.71 15.42 -1.85
N ARG A 109 7.15 15.45 -0.60
CA ARG A 109 8.57 15.35 -0.24
C ARG A 109 9.13 14.02 -0.72
N GLU A 110 10.28 14.08 -1.37
CA GLU A 110 10.96 12.92 -1.97
C GLU A 110 11.31 11.86 -0.93
N ASP A 111 11.80 12.27 0.24
CA ASP A 111 12.16 11.34 1.32
C ASP A 111 10.94 10.55 1.85
N PHE A 112 9.75 11.16 1.86
CA PHE A 112 8.52 10.44 2.25
C PHE A 112 8.03 9.51 1.15
N LEU A 113 8.08 9.95 -0.13
CA LEU A 113 7.78 9.07 -1.27
C LEU A 113 8.67 7.82 -1.26
N GLN A 114 9.97 7.99 -1.04
CA GLN A 114 10.93 6.89 -0.98
C GLN A 114 10.68 5.99 0.22
N HIS A 115 10.33 6.54 1.38
CA HIS A 115 9.98 5.74 2.55
C HIS A 115 8.73 4.88 2.32
N VAL A 116 7.66 5.44 1.74
CA VAL A 116 6.46 4.66 1.40
C VAL A 116 6.79 3.59 0.34
N ARG A 117 7.64 3.93 -0.63
CA ARG A 117 8.11 2.97 -1.64
C ARG A 117 8.85 1.79 -0.99
N GLU A 118 9.74 2.06 -0.06
CA GLU A 118 10.48 1.02 0.69
C GLU A 118 9.53 0.07 1.43
N VAL A 119 8.49 0.60 2.08
CA VAL A 119 7.47 -0.21 2.76
C VAL A 119 6.71 -1.11 1.77
N VAL A 120 6.40 -0.60 0.58
CA VAL A 120 5.77 -1.39 -0.51
C VAL A 120 6.72 -2.46 -1.04
N GLU A 121 8.01 -2.15 -1.18
CA GLU A 121 9.05 -3.12 -1.58
C GLU A 121 9.13 -4.28 -0.58
N TRP A 122 9.17 -4.00 0.73
CA TRP A 122 9.15 -5.05 1.77
C TRP A 122 7.92 -5.95 1.68
N ALA A 123 6.74 -5.37 1.41
CA ALA A 123 5.52 -6.15 1.22
C ALA A 123 5.59 -7.04 -0.03
N ARG A 124 6.18 -6.52 -1.13
CA ARG A 124 6.37 -7.29 -2.36
C ARG A 124 7.44 -8.38 -2.21
N GLU A 125 8.50 -8.13 -1.48
CA GLU A 125 9.52 -9.13 -1.13
C GLU A 125 8.93 -10.27 -0.29
N ALA A 126 7.92 -9.98 0.54
CA ALA A 126 7.16 -10.99 1.28
C ALA A 126 6.04 -11.66 0.45
N ASP A 127 5.98 -11.44 -0.87
CA ASP A 127 4.97 -11.99 -1.79
C ASP A 127 3.51 -11.63 -1.40
N LEU A 128 3.28 -10.38 -1.00
CA LEU A 128 1.97 -9.83 -0.72
C LEU A 128 1.48 -8.96 -1.89
N PHE A 129 0.21 -9.04 -2.27
CA PHE A 129 -0.46 -7.98 -3.00
C PHE A 129 -0.51 -6.72 -2.14
N VAL A 130 -0.40 -5.55 -2.75
CA VAL A 130 -0.41 -4.27 -2.03
C VAL A 130 -1.53 -3.39 -2.55
N ILE A 131 -2.37 -2.87 -1.64
CA ILE A 131 -3.30 -1.78 -1.93
C ILE A 131 -2.72 -0.51 -1.29
N LEU A 132 -2.32 0.44 -2.12
CA LEU A 132 -1.78 1.74 -1.70
C LEU A 132 -2.81 2.84 -1.95
N ASN A 133 -3.08 3.70 -0.95
CA ASN A 133 -4.13 4.72 -1.06
C ASN A 133 -3.72 6.13 -0.62
N MET A 134 -4.67 7.06 -0.77
CA MET A 134 -4.74 8.33 -0.01
C MET A 134 -5.75 8.17 1.12
N HIS A 135 -5.31 8.36 2.39
CA HIS A 135 -6.14 7.98 3.54
C HIS A 135 -6.80 9.18 4.26
N HIS A 136 -6.15 9.78 5.22
CA HIS A 136 -6.71 10.88 6.01
C HIS A 136 -6.33 12.26 5.43
N GLU A 137 -6.77 12.51 4.21
CA GLU A 137 -6.49 13.76 3.49
C GLU A 137 -7.49 14.84 3.92
N ALA A 138 -7.06 15.75 4.82
CA ALA A 138 -7.94 16.77 5.40
C ALA A 138 -8.58 17.68 4.32
N TRP A 139 -7.90 17.91 3.21
CA TRP A 139 -8.37 18.72 2.10
C TRP A 139 -9.46 18.05 1.24
N ILE A 140 -9.66 16.71 1.37
CA ILE A 140 -10.79 15.99 0.75
C ILE A 140 -12.00 16.04 1.66
N ASN A 141 -11.81 15.78 2.97
CA ASN A 141 -12.89 15.61 3.93
C ASN A 141 -13.25 16.94 4.59
N GLU A 142 -13.96 17.78 3.87
CA GLU A 142 -14.38 19.11 4.33
C GLU A 142 -15.90 19.32 4.18
N PRO A 143 -16.50 20.26 4.94
CA PRO A 143 -17.93 20.56 4.84
C PRO A 143 -18.38 20.92 3.43
N ASN A 144 -17.52 21.60 2.66
CA ASN A 144 -17.78 22.06 1.30
C ASN A 144 -17.36 21.04 0.23
N PHE A 145 -17.08 19.79 0.60
CA PHE A 145 -16.61 18.71 -0.29
C PHE A 145 -17.23 18.73 -1.68
N ALA A 146 -18.57 18.80 -1.77
CA ALA A 146 -19.27 18.78 -3.04
C ALA A 146 -19.11 20.07 -3.87
N ALA A 147 -19.00 21.23 -3.20
CA ALA A 147 -18.81 22.52 -3.86
C ALA A 147 -17.37 22.71 -4.35
N ASP A 148 -16.40 22.15 -3.64
CA ASP A 148 -14.97 22.29 -3.90
C ASP A 148 -14.40 21.14 -4.74
N ALA A 149 -15.24 20.27 -5.32
CA ALA A 149 -14.83 19.05 -6.02
C ALA A 149 -13.81 19.31 -7.16
N GLU A 150 -13.93 20.43 -7.89
CA GLU A 150 -12.96 20.78 -8.95
C GLU A 150 -11.58 21.09 -8.37
N LYS A 151 -11.50 21.91 -7.33
CA LYS A 151 -10.27 22.24 -6.61
C LYS A 151 -9.62 21.00 -5.98
N ILE A 152 -10.43 20.15 -5.35
CA ILE A 152 -10.01 18.85 -4.83
C ILE A 152 -9.44 17.99 -5.97
N GLY A 153 -10.07 17.98 -7.13
CA GLY A 153 -9.63 17.24 -8.32
C GLY A 153 -8.27 17.71 -8.86
N GLU A 154 -7.97 19.01 -8.79
CA GLU A 154 -6.66 19.56 -9.18
C GLU A 154 -5.54 19.03 -8.26
N GLN A 155 -5.74 19.10 -6.94
CA GLN A 155 -4.79 18.58 -5.96
C GLN A 155 -4.64 17.05 -6.06
N LEU A 156 -5.77 16.33 -6.19
CA LEU A 156 -5.79 14.88 -6.39
C LEU A 156 -4.95 14.47 -7.61
N THR A 157 -5.10 15.21 -8.72
CA THR A 157 -4.32 14.98 -9.94
C THR A 157 -2.82 15.20 -9.73
N ALA A 158 -2.45 16.31 -9.08
CA ALA A 158 -1.05 16.65 -8.85
C ALA A 158 -0.35 15.62 -7.95
N MET A 159 -1.01 15.17 -6.90
CA MET A 159 -0.46 14.19 -5.97
C MET A 159 -0.41 12.78 -6.57
N TRP A 160 -1.50 12.31 -7.20
CA TRP A 160 -1.51 10.98 -7.81
C TRP A 160 -0.56 10.82 -8.98
N ARG A 161 -0.22 11.88 -9.73
CA ARG A 161 0.85 11.82 -10.74
C ARG A 161 2.19 11.46 -10.12
N GLN A 162 2.56 12.09 -9.01
CA GLN A 162 3.82 11.83 -8.32
C GLN A 162 3.85 10.42 -7.77
N ILE A 163 2.76 9.97 -7.12
CA ILE A 163 2.63 8.61 -6.61
C ILE A 163 2.71 7.61 -7.77
N ALA A 164 1.92 7.80 -8.82
CA ALA A 164 1.91 6.88 -9.97
C ALA A 164 3.26 6.78 -10.68
N ASP A 165 4.00 7.88 -10.78
CA ASP A 165 5.35 7.89 -11.35
C ASP A 165 6.35 7.14 -10.46
N THR A 166 6.26 7.32 -9.14
CA THR A 166 7.13 6.64 -8.16
C THR A 166 6.95 5.12 -8.16
N PHE A 167 5.74 4.64 -8.42
CA PHE A 167 5.40 3.21 -8.39
C PHE A 167 5.19 2.60 -9.79
N ALA A 168 5.63 3.28 -10.85
CA ALA A 168 5.36 2.86 -12.24
C ALA A 168 6.02 1.53 -12.63
N ASP A 169 7.13 1.19 -12.01
CA ASP A 169 7.91 -0.03 -12.25
C ASP A 169 7.39 -1.25 -11.48
N PHE A 170 6.52 -1.06 -10.50
CA PHE A 170 5.80 -2.18 -9.88
C PHE A 170 4.75 -2.73 -10.84
N ASP A 171 4.60 -4.04 -10.85
CA ASP A 171 3.61 -4.75 -11.67
C ASP A 171 2.18 -4.73 -11.06
N GLN A 172 1.27 -5.57 -11.56
CA GLN A 172 -0.13 -5.61 -11.13
C GLN A 172 -0.35 -6.16 -9.71
N HIS A 173 0.69 -6.57 -8.99
CA HIS A 173 0.56 -6.85 -7.56
C HIS A 173 0.35 -5.59 -6.71
N VAL A 174 0.66 -4.40 -7.25
CA VAL A 174 0.37 -3.12 -6.58
C VAL A 174 -0.88 -2.50 -7.18
N ILE A 175 -1.90 -2.33 -6.36
CA ILE A 175 -3.20 -1.74 -6.67
C ILE A 175 -3.24 -0.33 -6.10
N PHE A 176 -3.81 0.64 -6.81
CA PHE A 176 -4.05 1.97 -6.27
C PHE A 176 -5.51 2.16 -5.87
N GLU A 177 -5.73 2.68 -4.67
CA GLU A 177 -7.03 3.08 -4.15
C GLU A 177 -7.10 4.62 -4.07
N GLY A 178 -7.98 5.23 -4.83
CA GLY A 178 -7.98 6.66 -5.13
C GLY A 178 -8.12 7.58 -3.92
N MET A 179 -9.01 7.25 -3.01
CA MET A 179 -9.34 8.04 -1.81
C MET A 179 -9.91 7.12 -0.73
N ASN A 180 -9.71 7.49 0.54
CA ASN A 180 -10.38 6.85 1.68
C ASN A 180 -11.53 7.72 2.16
N GLU A 181 -12.73 7.15 2.22
CA GLU A 181 -13.93 7.75 2.83
C GLU A 181 -14.17 9.23 2.45
N PRO A 182 -14.24 9.60 1.17
CA PRO A 182 -14.49 10.98 0.77
C PRO A 182 -15.89 11.40 1.22
N ARG A 183 -15.99 12.50 2.00
CA ARG A 183 -17.26 12.91 2.61
C ARG A 183 -17.32 14.40 2.95
N ALA A 184 -18.54 14.95 3.05
CA ALA A 184 -18.81 16.29 3.53
C ALA A 184 -18.76 16.35 5.07
N GLN A 185 -17.54 16.28 5.63
CA GLN A 185 -17.29 16.14 7.07
C GLN A 185 -17.91 17.30 7.87
N GLY A 186 -18.52 16.96 9.01
CA GLY A 186 -19.14 17.95 9.90
C GLY A 186 -20.51 18.46 9.44
N THR A 187 -21.07 17.90 8.37
CA THR A 187 -22.43 18.24 7.90
C THR A 187 -23.43 17.12 8.21
N ASN A 188 -24.72 17.43 8.04
CA ASN A 188 -25.78 16.42 8.16
C ASN A 188 -25.70 15.32 7.07
N TYR A 189 -24.89 15.52 6.05
CA TYR A 189 -24.69 14.60 4.93
C TYR A 189 -23.39 13.79 5.04
N GLU A 190 -22.65 13.94 6.14
CA GLU A 190 -21.33 13.31 6.31
C GLU A 190 -21.35 11.80 6.02
N TRP A 191 -22.34 11.10 6.56
CA TRP A 191 -22.40 9.62 6.44
C TRP A 191 -23.49 9.12 5.48
N SER A 192 -24.42 9.96 5.09
CA SER A 192 -25.51 9.55 4.18
C SER A 192 -25.37 10.11 2.78
N GLY A 193 -24.59 11.17 2.60
CA GLY A 193 -24.48 11.90 1.34
C GLY A 193 -25.79 12.58 0.91
N ASN A 194 -25.69 13.21 -0.24
CA ASN A 194 -26.81 13.70 -1.04
C ASN A 194 -26.42 13.68 -2.52
N ALA A 195 -27.28 14.08 -3.43
CA ALA A 195 -27.03 14.04 -4.87
C ALA A 195 -25.75 14.81 -5.27
N ALA A 196 -25.44 15.95 -4.62
CA ALA A 196 -24.23 16.72 -4.90
C ALA A 196 -22.97 15.96 -4.40
N CYS A 197 -23.03 15.35 -3.21
CA CYS A 197 -21.93 14.53 -2.66
C CYS A 197 -21.64 13.32 -3.57
N TYR A 198 -22.66 12.63 -4.03
CA TYR A 198 -22.49 11.49 -4.95
C TYR A 198 -21.89 11.90 -6.29
N ALA A 199 -22.34 13.06 -6.83
CA ALA A 199 -21.76 13.61 -8.05
C ALA A 199 -20.29 13.98 -7.88
N ALA A 200 -19.92 14.56 -6.73
CA ALA A 200 -18.54 14.91 -6.40
C ALA A 200 -17.64 13.66 -6.30
N VAL A 201 -18.08 12.61 -5.60
CA VAL A 201 -17.31 11.35 -5.53
C VAL A 201 -17.13 10.74 -6.92
N ASN A 202 -18.19 10.67 -7.73
CA ASN A 202 -18.09 10.15 -9.09
C ASN A 202 -17.13 10.97 -9.95
N TYR A 203 -17.16 12.30 -9.84
CA TYR A 203 -16.25 13.19 -10.52
C TYR A 203 -14.78 12.93 -10.09
N LEU A 204 -14.50 12.89 -8.80
CA LEU A 204 -13.15 12.66 -8.26
C LEU A 204 -12.63 11.28 -8.60
N ASN A 205 -13.47 10.23 -8.58
CA ASN A 205 -13.12 8.91 -9.06
C ASN A 205 -12.69 8.93 -10.53
N GLN A 206 -13.43 9.67 -11.38
CA GLN A 206 -13.05 9.81 -12.79
C GLN A 206 -11.75 10.60 -12.96
N VAL A 207 -11.53 11.66 -12.17
CA VAL A 207 -10.27 12.41 -12.13
C VAL A 207 -9.10 11.48 -11.78
N PHE A 208 -9.24 10.67 -10.73
CA PHE A 208 -8.22 9.70 -10.33
C PHE A 208 -7.90 8.71 -11.46
N VAL A 209 -8.92 8.05 -12.03
CA VAL A 209 -8.73 7.08 -13.12
C VAL A 209 -8.05 7.74 -14.32
N ASN A 210 -8.50 8.93 -14.73
CA ASN A 210 -7.91 9.67 -15.84
C ASN A 210 -6.44 10.03 -15.56
N THR A 211 -6.13 10.42 -14.32
CA THR A 211 -4.76 10.78 -13.90
C THR A 211 -3.81 9.59 -14.04
N ILE A 212 -4.21 8.41 -13.58
CA ILE A 212 -3.38 7.21 -13.67
C ILE A 212 -3.24 6.72 -15.11
N ARG A 213 -4.29 6.83 -15.93
CA ARG A 213 -4.29 6.32 -17.31
C ARG A 213 -3.66 7.28 -18.31
N LYS A 214 -3.72 8.59 -18.05
CA LYS A 214 -3.13 9.59 -18.95
C LYS A 214 -1.61 9.54 -18.85
N ASP A 215 -0.97 9.37 -19.99
CA ASP A 215 0.50 9.28 -20.09
C ASP A 215 1.10 8.19 -19.17
N ALA A 216 0.36 7.08 -19.02
CA ALA A 216 0.67 5.99 -18.11
C ALA A 216 2.08 5.43 -18.39
N LYS A 217 2.91 5.39 -17.33
CA LYS A 217 4.23 4.79 -17.35
C LYS A 217 4.18 3.38 -16.77
N GLY A 218 5.04 2.50 -17.25
CA GLY A 218 5.17 1.14 -16.73
C GLY A 218 3.82 0.41 -16.71
N CYS A 219 3.50 -0.23 -15.60
CA CYS A 219 2.26 -1.00 -15.41
C CYS A 219 1.01 -0.14 -15.18
N ASN A 220 1.12 1.18 -15.08
CA ASN A 220 -0.03 2.05 -14.75
C ASN A 220 -1.15 2.01 -15.81
N ALA A 221 -0.84 1.63 -17.06
CA ALA A 221 -1.84 1.44 -18.10
C ALA A 221 -2.83 0.30 -17.79
N GLU A 222 -2.37 -0.75 -17.11
CA GLU A 222 -3.11 -1.98 -16.80
C GLU A 222 -3.42 -2.14 -15.30
N ARG A 223 -2.75 -1.35 -14.44
CA ARG A 223 -2.88 -1.44 -12.98
C ARG A 223 -4.33 -1.47 -12.54
N CYS A 224 -4.69 -2.39 -11.65
CA CYS A 224 -6.00 -2.41 -11.01
C CYS A 224 -6.17 -1.13 -10.15
N LEU A 225 -7.31 -0.47 -10.28
CA LEU A 225 -7.66 0.74 -9.54
C LEU A 225 -8.91 0.47 -8.71
N MET A 226 -8.87 0.89 -7.44
CA MET A 226 -10.01 0.85 -6.53
C MET A 226 -10.54 2.27 -6.35
N ILE A 227 -11.85 2.41 -6.43
CA ILE A 227 -12.55 3.68 -6.26
C ILE A 227 -13.59 3.55 -5.15
N PRO A 228 -13.69 4.55 -4.24
CA PRO A 228 -14.70 4.52 -3.18
C PRO A 228 -16.09 4.87 -3.70
N GLY A 229 -17.12 4.40 -2.96
CA GLY A 229 -18.42 5.08 -2.93
C GLY A 229 -18.40 6.26 -1.94
N TYR A 230 -19.57 6.87 -1.76
CA TYR A 230 -19.77 7.86 -0.70
C TYR A 230 -20.14 7.17 0.59
#